data_8488435c7af9fc156d99688a1dbed734
#
_entry.id   8488435c7af9fc156d99688a1dbed734
#
_cell.length_a   1.000
_cell.length_b   1.000
_cell.length_c   1.000
_cell.angle_alpha   90.00
_cell.angle_beta   90.00
_cell.angle_gamma   90.00
#
_symmetry.space_group_name_H-M   'P 1'
#
loop_
_entity.id
_entity.type
_entity.pdbx_description
1 polymer ?
#
loop_
_entity_poly.entity_id
_entity_poly.type
_entity_poly.pdbx_seq_one_letter_code
_entity_poly.pdbx_strand_id
1 'polypeptide(L)'
;DGKTYGDPLEQASLFAVKWEYDPKSSKSKPKFSEEIKKRTWKGTPSAKILARNHFASSLQRMSVVATVQQNEGENEQTWALVKGSPEKIATLLKSKPDGFDSQYRTLAEKGMRVIALAHKVLSPGDSKRVNDAKSPLSRDEVECDLEFAGFLAFACRVRTDSEEVINALIASSNRVMMATGDATLTALHVGNEVGIAKGGLAGAAVLELEQSNNKSGGSLRWVSAKRDKDGGIQVIGSYKDLSIPQLAQKYSLCVTGESLNAASYAATTTTESGTSSESELWDYLDSVSIFARMSPDDKERVLKRLKQQGRHTYMCGDGANDVGALKQAHVG
;
A
#
# COMPACT_ATOMS: atom_id res chain seq x y z
N ASP A 1 24.45 6.87 21.58
CA ASP A 1 24.69 7.76 20.41
C ASP A 1 23.46 8.55 19.98
N GLY A 2 22.28 8.39 20.62
CA GLY A 2 21.05 9.14 20.29
C GLY A 2 20.47 8.90 18.88
N LYS A 3 20.99 7.93 18.14
CA LYS A 3 20.46 7.56 16.82
C LYS A 3 19.28 6.60 16.97
N THR A 4 18.17 6.93 16.34
CA THR A 4 17.02 6.06 16.23
C THR A 4 17.24 5.11 15.05
N TYR A 5 17.13 3.81 15.28
CA TYR A 5 17.21 2.77 14.24
C TYR A 5 15.82 2.24 13.99
N GLY A 6 15.45 1.99 12.74
CA GLY A 6 14.14 1.47 12.34
C GLY A 6 13.77 1.83 10.92
N ASP A 7 12.53 1.57 10.56
CA ASP A 7 11.97 1.92 9.25
C ASP A 7 12.06 3.45 9.02
N PRO A 8 12.56 3.91 7.85
CA PRO A 8 12.72 5.34 7.56
C PRO A 8 11.43 6.15 7.69
N LEU A 9 10.27 5.58 7.33
CA LEU A 9 8.97 6.27 7.46
C LEU A 9 8.57 6.44 8.94
N GLU A 10 8.89 5.47 9.79
CA GLU A 10 8.64 5.57 11.23
C GLU A 10 9.55 6.61 11.89
N GLN A 11 10.82 6.64 11.47
CA GLN A 11 11.76 7.67 11.95
C GLN A 11 11.29 9.07 11.52
N ALA A 12 10.90 9.25 10.25
CA ALA A 12 10.38 10.51 9.73
C ALA A 12 9.10 10.94 10.48
N SER A 13 8.20 9.99 10.76
CA SER A 13 6.97 10.26 11.53
C SER A 13 7.28 10.74 12.94
N LEU A 14 8.17 10.03 13.64
CA LEU A 14 8.57 10.38 15.01
C LEU A 14 9.22 11.77 15.07
N PHE A 15 10.08 12.06 14.09
CA PHE A 15 10.70 13.36 13.94
C PHE A 15 9.68 14.49 13.66
N ALA A 16 8.73 14.24 12.77
CA ALA A 16 7.70 15.23 12.39
C ALA A 16 6.80 15.61 13.56
N VAL A 17 6.39 14.62 14.39
CA VAL A 17 5.56 14.87 15.59
C VAL A 17 6.37 15.38 16.79
N LYS A 18 7.71 15.45 16.68
CA LYS A 18 8.61 15.86 17.76
C LYS A 18 8.43 15.03 19.04
N TRP A 19 8.27 13.73 18.87
CA TRP A 19 8.25 12.78 19.98
C TRP A 19 9.54 11.98 20.04
N GLU A 20 9.86 11.44 21.21
CA GLU A 20 10.95 10.50 21.42
C GLU A 20 10.40 9.17 21.98
N TYR A 21 11.06 8.08 21.64
CA TYR A 21 10.74 6.74 22.12
C TYR A 21 11.91 6.20 22.91
N ASP A 22 11.66 5.77 24.15
CA ASP A 22 12.63 5.05 24.97
C ASP A 22 12.38 3.54 24.88
N PRO A 23 13.26 2.77 24.22
CA PRO A 23 13.09 1.34 24.07
C PRO A 23 13.20 0.56 25.39
N LYS A 24 13.90 1.09 26.41
CA LYS A 24 14.05 0.43 27.71
C LYS A 24 12.75 0.44 28.50
N SER A 25 12.05 1.53 28.52
CA SER A 25 10.77 1.68 29.24
C SER A 25 9.54 1.40 28.34
N SER A 26 9.73 1.25 27.02
CA SER A 26 8.67 1.18 26.01
C SER A 26 7.73 2.39 26.06
N LYS A 27 8.22 3.54 26.50
CA LYS A 27 7.46 4.79 26.61
C LYS A 27 7.82 5.76 25.51
N SER A 28 6.80 6.46 25.03
CA SER A 28 6.94 7.61 24.14
C SER A 28 6.45 8.86 24.86
N LYS A 29 7.16 9.96 24.66
CA LYS A 29 6.80 11.29 25.17
C LYS A 29 7.20 12.37 24.17
N PRO A 30 6.58 13.56 24.22
CA PRO A 30 6.99 14.68 23.39
C PRO A 30 8.40 15.13 23.73
N LYS A 31 9.17 15.47 22.69
CA LYS A 31 10.47 16.12 22.81
C LYS A 31 10.25 17.63 22.82
N PHE A 32 9.97 18.19 24.00
CA PHE A 32 9.64 19.61 24.11
C PHE A 32 10.87 20.52 23.96
N SER A 33 10.75 21.53 23.08
CA SER A 33 11.37 22.83 23.29
C SER A 33 10.45 23.66 24.20
N GLU A 34 11.02 24.57 25.00
CA GLU A 34 10.26 25.44 25.92
C GLU A 34 9.10 26.22 25.27
N GLU A 35 9.17 26.47 23.94
CA GLU A 35 8.12 27.16 23.18
C GLU A 35 6.86 26.28 22.93
N ILE A 36 7.00 24.96 22.85
CA ILE A 36 5.87 24.03 22.61
C ILE A 36 5.13 23.76 23.91
N LYS A 37 5.80 23.76 25.06
CA LYS A 37 5.18 23.62 26.39
C LYS A 37 4.07 24.62 26.65
N LYS A 38 4.14 25.81 26.10
CA LYS A 38 3.19 26.90 26.38
C LYS A 38 1.92 26.88 25.56
N ARG A 39 1.81 26.10 24.47
CA ARG A 39 0.73 26.29 23.49
C ARG A 39 -0.35 25.21 23.45
N THR A 40 -0.11 23.97 23.90
CA THR A 40 -1.00 22.86 23.47
C THR A 40 -1.41 21.85 24.54
N TRP A 41 -0.72 21.71 25.66
CA TRP A 41 -0.97 20.62 26.61
C TRP A 41 -0.91 21.12 28.05
N LYS A 42 -1.92 20.76 28.86
CA LYS A 42 -1.97 21.06 30.31
C LYS A 42 -1.06 20.11 31.13
N GLY A 43 -0.13 19.41 30.49
CA GLY A 43 0.79 18.46 31.11
C GLY A 43 1.67 17.79 30.06
N THR A 44 2.43 16.76 30.46
CA THR A 44 3.27 15.99 29.54
C THR A 44 2.53 14.70 29.16
N PRO A 45 1.93 14.64 27.95
CA PRO A 45 1.31 13.40 27.52
C PRO A 45 2.35 12.29 27.39
N SER A 46 1.96 11.07 27.65
CA SER A 46 2.84 9.90 27.49
C SER A 46 2.06 8.69 26.99
N ALA A 47 2.76 7.82 26.28
CA ALA A 47 2.22 6.55 25.84
C ALA A 47 3.21 5.43 26.18
N LYS A 48 2.71 4.35 26.78
CA LYS A 48 3.50 3.13 27.05
C LYS A 48 2.92 1.96 26.27
N ILE A 49 3.73 1.37 25.41
CA ILE A 49 3.32 0.21 24.61
C ILE A 49 3.26 -1.03 25.51
N LEU A 50 2.11 -1.72 25.46
CA LEU A 50 1.84 -2.96 26.18
C LEU A 50 1.96 -4.18 25.25
N ALA A 51 1.44 -4.09 24.02
CA ALA A 51 1.45 -5.17 23.03
C ALA A 51 1.64 -4.64 21.64
N ARG A 52 2.16 -5.48 20.73
CA ARG A 52 2.40 -5.14 19.31
C ARG A 52 1.91 -6.25 18.40
N ASN A 53 1.14 -5.89 17.38
CA ASN A 53 0.86 -6.70 16.23
C ASN A 53 1.71 -6.16 15.06
N HIS A 54 2.79 -6.87 14.76
CA HIS A 54 3.74 -6.44 13.72
C HIS A 54 3.09 -6.32 12.35
N PHE A 55 3.71 -5.54 11.48
CA PHE A 55 3.28 -5.40 10.09
C PHE A 55 3.30 -6.75 9.38
N ALA A 56 2.24 -7.03 8.63
CA ALA A 56 2.17 -8.16 7.72
C ALA A 56 1.73 -7.65 6.35
N SER A 57 2.50 -7.97 5.30
CA SER A 57 2.22 -7.53 3.93
C SER A 57 0.86 -8.00 3.43
N SER A 58 0.42 -9.22 3.79
CA SER A 58 -0.90 -9.75 3.47
C SER A 58 -2.05 -8.99 4.14
N LEU A 59 -1.80 -8.40 5.31
CA LEU A 59 -2.79 -7.63 6.07
C LEU A 59 -2.69 -6.13 5.81
N GLN A 60 -1.57 -5.64 5.28
CA GLN A 60 -1.28 -4.24 4.98
C GLN A 60 -1.50 -3.29 6.16
N ARG A 61 -1.32 -3.76 7.40
CA ARG A 61 -1.53 -3.00 8.62
C ARG A 61 -0.70 -3.54 9.77
N MET A 62 -0.55 -2.70 10.79
CA MET A 62 0.00 -3.05 12.09
C MET A 62 -0.73 -2.29 13.20
N SER A 63 -0.67 -2.80 14.41
CA SER A 63 -1.28 -2.14 15.57
C SER A 63 -0.40 -2.25 16.81
N VAL A 64 -0.63 -1.35 17.74
CA VAL A 64 -0.09 -1.42 19.09
C VAL A 64 -1.21 -1.18 20.09
N VAL A 65 -1.15 -1.86 21.21
CA VAL A 65 -1.95 -1.53 22.38
C VAL A 65 -1.06 -0.78 23.34
N ALA A 66 -1.50 0.39 23.79
CA ALA A 66 -0.72 1.26 24.66
C ALA A 66 -1.60 1.88 25.75
N THR A 67 -1.03 2.06 26.95
CA THR A 67 -1.61 3.01 27.91
C THR A 67 -1.22 4.42 27.49
N VAL A 68 -2.22 5.30 27.42
CA VAL A 68 -2.05 6.70 27.04
C VAL A 68 -2.52 7.57 28.19
N GLN A 69 -1.67 8.49 28.60
CA GLN A 69 -1.99 9.58 29.51
C GLN A 69 -1.97 10.88 28.71
N GLN A 70 -3.13 11.53 28.57
CA GLN A 70 -3.22 12.75 27.76
C GLN A 70 -2.71 13.97 28.51
N ASN A 71 -2.99 14.05 29.80
CA ASN A 71 -2.50 15.11 30.68
C ASN A 71 -1.94 14.54 31.99
N GLU A 72 -1.01 15.25 32.59
CA GLU A 72 -0.44 14.89 33.88
C GLU A 72 -1.54 14.89 34.98
N GLY A 73 -1.69 13.76 35.68
CA GLY A 73 -2.73 13.59 36.71
C GLY A 73 -4.08 13.06 36.23
N GLU A 74 -4.29 12.88 34.92
CA GLU A 74 -5.44 12.18 34.39
C GLU A 74 -5.28 10.67 34.46
N ASN A 75 -6.40 9.94 34.50
CA ASN A 75 -6.40 8.48 34.49
C ASN A 75 -5.83 7.96 33.16
N GLU A 76 -4.92 7.01 33.25
CA GLU A 76 -4.43 6.29 32.06
C GLU A 76 -5.55 5.52 31.39
N GLN A 77 -5.65 5.63 30.07
CA GLN A 77 -6.56 4.85 29.25
C GLN A 77 -5.78 3.89 28.36
N THR A 78 -6.35 2.72 28.12
CA THR A 78 -5.75 1.76 27.19
C THR A 78 -6.35 1.97 25.80
N TRP A 79 -5.48 2.19 24.82
CA TRP A 79 -5.83 2.48 23.45
C TRP A 79 -5.28 1.41 22.52
N ALA A 80 -6.07 1.03 21.54
CA ALA A 80 -5.60 0.38 20.32
C ALA A 80 -5.27 1.46 19.30
N LEU A 81 -4.04 1.47 18.80
CA LEU A 81 -3.54 2.42 17.80
C LEU A 81 -3.15 1.61 16.56
N VAL A 82 -3.77 1.90 15.43
CA VAL A 82 -3.64 1.12 14.20
C VAL A 82 -3.18 2.01 13.07
N LYS A 83 -2.23 1.52 12.25
CA LYS A 83 -1.83 2.16 11.00
C LYS A 83 -1.80 1.14 9.87
N GLY A 84 -2.10 1.59 8.65
CA GLY A 84 -2.10 0.71 7.48
C GLY A 84 -2.40 1.45 6.19
N SER A 85 -2.57 0.68 5.12
CA SER A 85 -3.02 1.26 3.85
C SER A 85 -4.41 1.89 4.04
N PRO A 86 -4.68 3.04 3.40
CA PRO A 86 -5.97 3.71 3.53
C PRO A 86 -7.15 2.82 3.20
N GLU A 87 -7.02 1.99 2.15
CA GLU A 87 -8.05 1.06 1.72
C GLU A 87 -8.36 0.02 2.80
N LYS A 88 -7.29 -0.50 3.47
CA LYS A 88 -7.47 -1.51 4.51
C LYS A 88 -8.02 -0.91 5.80
N ILE A 89 -7.51 0.25 6.20
CA ILE A 89 -8.03 0.93 7.40
C ILE A 89 -9.49 1.28 7.21
N ALA A 90 -9.91 1.76 6.02
CA ALA A 90 -11.31 2.08 5.74
C ALA A 90 -12.28 0.92 6.06
N THR A 91 -11.86 -0.34 5.84
CA THR A 91 -12.69 -1.53 6.16
C THR A 91 -12.78 -1.86 7.65
N LEU A 92 -11.93 -1.25 8.48
CA LEU A 92 -11.86 -1.48 9.92
C LEU A 92 -12.49 -0.35 10.74
N LEU A 93 -12.89 0.74 10.06
CA LEU A 93 -13.52 1.87 10.72
C LEU A 93 -14.97 1.56 11.08
N LYS A 94 -15.40 2.00 12.26
CA LYS A 94 -16.80 2.00 12.69
C LYS A 94 -17.68 2.82 11.73
N SER A 95 -17.15 3.94 11.26
CA SER A 95 -17.75 4.77 10.22
C SER A 95 -16.64 5.47 9.43
N LYS A 96 -16.74 5.42 8.11
CA LYS A 96 -15.79 6.14 7.24
C LYS A 96 -16.22 7.61 7.18
N PRO A 97 -15.35 8.58 7.54
CA PRO A 97 -15.70 9.98 7.53
C PRO A 97 -15.89 10.49 6.08
N ASP A 98 -16.73 11.51 5.97
CA ASP A 98 -16.92 12.22 4.70
C ASP A 98 -15.59 12.79 4.19
N GLY A 99 -15.36 12.68 2.89
CA GLY A 99 -14.13 13.17 2.28
C GLY A 99 -12.90 12.25 2.43
N PHE A 100 -13.00 11.12 3.13
CA PHE A 100 -11.87 10.18 3.29
C PHE A 100 -11.24 9.79 1.95
N ASP A 101 -12.07 9.30 1.01
CA ASP A 101 -11.57 8.81 -0.29
C ASP A 101 -11.03 9.96 -1.15
N SER A 102 -11.66 11.12 -1.14
CA SER A 102 -11.22 12.28 -1.92
C SER A 102 -9.92 12.87 -1.40
N GLN A 103 -9.74 12.96 -0.07
CA GLN A 103 -8.48 13.41 0.53
C GLN A 103 -7.34 12.43 0.28
N TYR A 104 -7.60 11.13 0.50
CA TYR A 104 -6.62 10.09 0.20
C TYR A 104 -6.17 10.16 -1.26
N ARG A 105 -7.15 10.22 -2.17
CA ARG A 105 -6.88 10.29 -3.60
C ARG A 105 -6.05 11.52 -3.98
N THR A 106 -6.40 12.69 -3.47
CA THR A 106 -5.65 13.94 -3.71
C THR A 106 -4.18 13.82 -3.30
N LEU A 107 -3.91 13.15 -2.18
CA LEU A 107 -2.53 12.92 -1.72
C LEU A 107 -1.80 11.90 -2.60
N ALA A 108 -2.49 10.81 -2.98
CA ALA A 108 -1.91 9.75 -3.81
C ALA A 108 -1.64 10.22 -5.26
N GLU A 109 -2.49 11.07 -5.83
CA GLU A 109 -2.30 11.69 -7.15
C GLU A 109 -1.08 12.61 -7.20
N LYS A 110 -0.67 13.18 -6.05
CA LYS A 110 0.58 13.93 -5.88
C LYS A 110 1.80 13.02 -5.68
N GLY A 111 1.66 11.72 -5.86
CA GLY A 111 2.74 10.74 -5.67
C GLY A 111 3.11 10.48 -4.21
N MET A 112 2.33 10.98 -3.25
CA MET A 112 2.62 10.76 -1.85
C MET A 112 2.31 9.32 -1.44
N ARG A 113 3.18 8.73 -0.63
CA ARG A 113 2.87 7.49 0.08
C ARG A 113 2.01 7.83 1.29
N VAL A 114 0.77 7.33 1.30
CA VAL A 114 -0.22 7.66 2.33
C VAL A 114 -0.44 6.47 3.24
N ILE A 115 -0.39 6.72 4.53
CA ILE A 115 -0.73 5.77 5.60
C ILE A 115 -1.91 6.34 6.36
N ALA A 116 -2.96 5.55 6.55
CA ALA A 116 -4.08 5.92 7.40
C ALA A 116 -3.81 5.51 8.85
N LEU A 117 -4.21 6.36 9.77
CA LEU A 117 -4.16 6.16 11.22
C LEU A 117 -5.57 6.02 11.76
N ALA A 118 -5.76 5.08 12.67
CA ALA A 118 -7.02 4.88 13.37
C ALA A 118 -6.78 4.41 14.80
N HIS A 119 -7.74 4.59 15.66
CA HIS A 119 -7.66 4.22 17.06
C HIS A 119 -9.00 3.80 17.64
N LYS A 120 -8.96 3.18 18.81
CA LYS A 120 -10.10 3.06 19.72
C LYS A 120 -9.64 2.99 21.17
N VAL A 121 -10.48 3.43 22.08
CA VAL A 121 -10.29 3.20 23.53
C VAL A 121 -10.81 1.80 23.85
N LEU A 122 -9.99 0.99 24.50
CA LEU A 122 -10.39 -0.35 24.91
C LEU A 122 -11.27 -0.29 26.17
N SER A 123 -12.26 -1.19 26.25
CA SER A 123 -13.06 -1.36 27.46
C SER A 123 -12.17 -1.76 28.66
N PRO A 124 -12.60 -1.52 29.92
CA PRO A 124 -11.88 -2.00 31.09
C PRO A 124 -11.68 -3.52 31.10
N GLY A 125 -12.62 -4.28 30.52
CA GLY A 125 -12.53 -5.73 30.37
C GLY A 125 -11.42 -6.13 29.38
N ASP A 126 -11.40 -5.52 28.20
CA ASP A 126 -10.38 -5.79 27.17
C ASP A 126 -8.99 -5.32 27.61
N SER A 127 -8.92 -4.19 28.31
CA SER A 127 -7.67 -3.67 28.85
C SER A 127 -6.96 -4.66 29.78
N LYS A 128 -7.72 -5.41 30.60
CA LYS A 128 -7.18 -6.46 31.46
C LYS A 128 -6.67 -7.67 30.68
N ARG A 129 -7.30 -7.97 29.52
CA ARG A 129 -6.93 -9.10 28.66
C ARG A 129 -5.64 -8.87 27.87
N VAL A 130 -5.16 -7.64 27.74
CA VAL A 130 -3.93 -7.33 26.98
C VAL A 130 -2.72 -8.14 27.46
N ASN A 131 -2.62 -8.37 28.76
CA ASN A 131 -1.53 -9.12 29.39
C ASN A 131 -2.00 -10.47 29.99
N ASP A 132 -3.20 -10.92 29.68
CA ASP A 132 -3.75 -12.18 30.18
C ASP A 132 -3.27 -13.36 29.33
N ALA A 133 -2.41 -14.20 29.89
CA ALA A 133 -1.91 -15.39 29.18
C ALA A 133 -3.00 -16.46 28.94
N LYS A 134 -4.12 -16.43 29.66
CA LYS A 134 -5.21 -17.42 29.51
C LYS A 134 -6.24 -17.02 28.46
N SER A 135 -6.46 -15.72 28.27
CA SER A 135 -7.43 -15.18 27.33
C SER A 135 -6.88 -13.90 26.68
N PRO A 136 -5.81 -14.00 25.91
CA PRO A 136 -5.20 -12.81 25.29
C PRO A 136 -6.15 -12.13 24.32
N LEU A 137 -6.06 -10.81 24.24
CA LEU A 137 -6.83 -10.03 23.26
C LEU A 137 -6.31 -10.36 21.85
N SER A 138 -7.17 -10.87 21.00
CA SER A 138 -6.81 -11.23 19.62
C SER A 138 -6.57 -9.99 18.77
N ARG A 139 -5.84 -10.15 17.67
CA ARG A 139 -5.58 -9.09 16.72
C ARG A 139 -6.88 -8.52 16.13
N ASP A 140 -7.84 -9.36 15.78
CA ASP A 140 -9.12 -8.96 15.20
C ASP A 140 -9.97 -8.16 16.20
N GLU A 141 -9.92 -8.51 17.49
CA GLU A 141 -10.57 -7.72 18.56
C GLU A 141 -9.91 -6.35 18.75
N VAL A 142 -8.59 -6.25 18.53
CA VAL A 142 -7.86 -4.97 18.59
C VAL A 142 -8.18 -4.10 17.37
N GLU A 143 -8.24 -4.69 16.19
CA GLU A 143 -8.28 -4.00 14.89
C GLU A 143 -9.70 -3.92 14.28
N CYS A 144 -10.74 -3.78 15.08
CA CYS A 144 -12.13 -3.58 14.63
C CYS A 144 -12.74 -2.35 15.28
N ASP A 145 -13.81 -1.83 14.68
CA ASP A 145 -14.61 -0.68 15.17
C ASP A 145 -13.77 0.55 15.50
N LEU A 146 -12.82 0.86 14.62
CA LEU A 146 -11.85 1.94 14.81
C LEU A 146 -12.46 3.32 14.46
N GLU A 147 -11.94 4.36 15.08
CA GLU A 147 -12.17 5.75 14.73
C GLU A 147 -10.99 6.27 13.91
N PHE A 148 -11.29 6.99 12.83
CA PHE A 148 -10.24 7.56 11.97
C PHE A 148 -9.52 8.72 12.67
N ALA A 149 -8.18 8.67 12.70
CA ALA A 149 -7.35 9.69 13.32
C ALA A 149 -6.71 10.66 12.29
N GLY A 150 -6.53 10.23 11.05
CA GLY A 150 -5.91 11.07 10.01
C GLY A 150 -5.04 10.28 9.05
N PHE A 151 -4.44 11.01 8.10
CA PHE A 151 -3.46 10.48 7.17
C PHE A 151 -2.05 10.97 7.51
N LEU A 152 -1.07 10.09 7.40
CA LEU A 152 0.35 10.43 7.25
C LEU A 152 0.69 10.37 5.77
N ALA A 153 1.16 11.46 5.20
CA ALA A 153 1.55 11.55 3.80
C ALA A 153 3.06 11.81 3.71
N PHE A 154 3.76 10.96 2.98
CA PHE A 154 5.21 11.04 2.78
C PHE A 154 5.51 11.39 1.34
N ALA A 155 6.29 12.45 1.12
CA ALA A 155 6.85 12.78 -0.17
C ALA A 155 8.12 11.93 -0.37
N CYS A 156 8.03 10.89 -1.18
CA CYS A 156 9.17 10.08 -1.58
C CYS A 156 9.74 10.70 -2.87
N ARG A 157 10.84 11.44 -2.74
CA ARG A 157 11.49 12.04 -3.91
C ARG A 157 12.16 10.96 -4.74
N VAL A 158 11.94 11.01 -6.04
CA VAL A 158 12.70 10.20 -7.01
C VAL A 158 14.14 10.74 -7.05
N ARG A 159 15.11 9.85 -7.25
CA ARG A 159 16.52 10.25 -7.44
C ARG A 159 16.66 11.04 -8.74
N THR A 160 17.50 12.02 -8.74
CA THR A 160 17.69 12.95 -9.87
C THR A 160 18.23 12.28 -11.13
N ASP A 161 18.91 11.13 -10.98
CA ASP A 161 19.49 10.35 -12.08
C ASP A 161 18.52 9.29 -12.65
N SER A 162 17.37 9.05 -12.02
CA SER A 162 16.48 7.93 -12.36
C SER A 162 15.90 8.05 -13.77
N GLU A 163 15.42 9.23 -14.16
CA GLU A 163 14.83 9.44 -15.48
C GLU A 163 15.89 9.24 -16.58
N GLU A 164 17.10 9.76 -16.40
CA GLU A 164 18.19 9.60 -17.36
C GLU A 164 18.56 8.13 -17.55
N VAL A 165 18.72 7.37 -16.46
CA VAL A 165 19.06 5.95 -16.49
C VAL A 165 17.95 5.13 -17.17
N ILE A 166 16.68 5.37 -16.83
CA ILE A 166 15.54 4.68 -17.43
C ILE A 166 15.48 4.97 -18.95
N ASN A 167 15.64 6.23 -19.35
CA ASN A 167 15.66 6.61 -20.76
C ASN A 167 16.83 5.94 -21.52
N ALA A 168 18.02 5.82 -20.92
CA ALA A 168 19.14 5.13 -21.51
C ALA A 168 18.86 3.63 -21.71
N LEU A 169 18.21 2.98 -20.73
CA LEU A 169 17.79 1.58 -20.85
C LEU A 169 16.76 1.39 -21.97
N ILE A 170 15.76 2.26 -22.07
CA ILE A 170 14.76 2.21 -23.14
C ILE A 170 15.41 2.45 -24.50
N ALA A 171 16.30 3.43 -24.61
CA ALA A 171 17.05 3.71 -25.85
C ALA A 171 17.94 2.54 -26.30
N SER A 172 18.39 1.73 -25.35
CA SER A 172 19.14 0.47 -25.59
C SER A 172 18.21 -0.72 -25.92
N SER A 173 16.97 -0.47 -26.32
CA SER A 173 15.95 -1.48 -26.67
C SER A 173 15.53 -2.39 -25.53
N ASN A 174 15.70 -1.97 -24.28
CA ASN A 174 15.16 -2.69 -23.14
C ASN A 174 13.71 -2.27 -22.85
N ARG A 175 12.87 -3.25 -22.54
CA ARG A 175 11.55 -2.97 -21.97
C ARG A 175 11.69 -2.77 -20.45
N VAL A 176 11.42 -1.56 -19.98
CA VAL A 176 11.46 -1.24 -18.55
C VAL A 176 10.06 -1.29 -17.97
N MET A 177 9.91 -1.98 -16.84
CA MET A 177 8.65 -2.15 -16.12
C MET A 177 8.89 -1.89 -14.63
N MET A 178 7.85 -1.41 -13.93
CA MET A 178 7.90 -1.22 -12.48
C MET A 178 7.03 -2.27 -11.79
N ALA A 179 7.57 -2.94 -10.76
CA ALA A 179 6.81 -3.84 -9.88
C ALA A 179 6.99 -3.40 -8.42
N THR A 180 5.90 -2.89 -7.82
CA THR A 180 5.94 -2.28 -6.49
C THR A 180 4.78 -2.73 -5.59
N GLY A 181 4.99 -2.71 -4.27
CA GLY A 181 3.93 -2.84 -3.27
C GLY A 181 3.13 -1.56 -3.04
N ASP A 182 3.53 -0.44 -3.63
CA ASP A 182 2.86 0.85 -3.45
C ASP A 182 1.47 0.91 -4.10
N ALA A 183 0.69 1.90 -3.68
CA ALA A 183 -0.64 2.14 -4.24
C ALA A 183 -0.57 2.51 -5.73
N THR A 184 -1.60 2.13 -6.48
CA THR A 184 -1.70 2.32 -7.94
C THR A 184 -1.40 3.74 -8.38
N LEU A 185 -2.01 4.75 -7.72
CA LEU A 185 -1.81 6.15 -8.08
C LEU A 185 -0.39 6.63 -7.79
N THR A 186 0.19 6.20 -6.67
CA THR A 186 1.59 6.50 -6.32
C THR A 186 2.54 5.87 -7.33
N ALA A 187 2.33 4.60 -7.68
CA ALA A 187 3.15 3.90 -8.67
C ALA A 187 3.05 4.54 -10.07
N LEU A 188 1.85 4.96 -10.48
CA LEU A 188 1.63 5.68 -11.74
C LEU A 188 2.32 7.05 -11.74
N HIS A 189 2.26 7.79 -10.63
CA HIS A 189 2.94 9.07 -10.51
C HIS A 189 4.46 8.90 -10.67
N VAL A 190 5.06 8.00 -9.89
CA VAL A 190 6.50 7.73 -9.96
C VAL A 190 6.89 7.19 -11.35
N GLY A 191 6.11 6.24 -11.88
CA GLY A 191 6.36 5.68 -13.21
C GLY A 191 6.31 6.73 -14.33
N ASN A 192 5.45 7.73 -14.21
CA ASN A 192 5.39 8.87 -15.13
C ASN A 192 6.58 9.82 -14.94
N GLU A 193 6.99 10.08 -13.70
CA GLU A 193 8.13 10.94 -13.37
C GLU A 193 9.46 10.37 -13.91
N VAL A 194 9.63 9.04 -13.88
CA VAL A 194 10.84 8.38 -14.40
C VAL A 194 10.74 7.92 -15.86
N GLY A 195 9.64 8.20 -16.58
CA GLY A 195 9.48 7.88 -17.99
C GLY A 195 9.08 6.43 -18.31
N ILE A 196 8.75 5.58 -17.32
CA ILE A 196 8.21 4.22 -17.53
C ILE A 196 6.76 4.28 -18.02
N ALA A 197 5.94 5.17 -17.46
CA ALA A 197 4.59 5.46 -17.90
C ALA A 197 4.57 6.83 -18.62
N LYS A 198 3.62 7.04 -19.54
CA LYS A 198 3.52 8.26 -20.33
C LYS A 198 2.12 8.85 -20.27
N GLY A 199 2.02 10.19 -20.41
CA GLY A 199 0.73 10.88 -20.48
C GLY A 199 0.04 11.08 -19.12
N GLY A 200 0.75 10.89 -18.02
CA GLY A 200 0.20 11.06 -16.66
C GLY A 200 -0.97 10.11 -16.39
N LEU A 201 -1.86 10.52 -15.49
CA LEU A 201 -3.05 9.70 -15.14
C LEU A 201 -4.03 9.55 -16.32
N ALA A 202 -4.10 10.54 -17.23
CA ALA A 202 -4.97 10.46 -18.40
C ALA A 202 -4.47 9.46 -19.45
N GLY A 203 -3.15 9.25 -19.52
CA GLY A 203 -2.50 8.28 -20.40
C GLY A 203 -2.37 6.88 -19.77
N ALA A 204 -2.96 6.62 -18.62
CA ALA A 204 -2.86 5.34 -17.94
C ALA A 204 -4.21 4.62 -17.86
N ALA A 205 -4.21 3.32 -18.18
CA ALA A 205 -5.32 2.41 -17.99
C ALA A 205 -5.00 1.42 -16.86
N VAL A 206 -5.91 1.31 -15.90
CA VAL A 206 -5.79 0.42 -14.74
C VAL A 206 -6.76 -0.74 -14.87
N LEU A 207 -6.27 -1.96 -14.65
CA LEU A 207 -7.12 -3.13 -14.55
C LEU A 207 -7.68 -3.22 -13.13
N GLU A 208 -8.99 -3.05 -12.99
CA GLU A 208 -9.71 -3.14 -11.73
C GLU A 208 -10.61 -4.39 -11.68
N LEU A 209 -10.72 -4.98 -10.49
CA LEU A 209 -11.72 -5.97 -10.19
C LEU A 209 -13.00 -5.26 -9.70
N GLU A 210 -14.08 -5.38 -10.46
CA GLU A 210 -15.38 -4.87 -10.06
C GLU A 210 -16.01 -5.82 -9.04
N GLN A 211 -16.21 -5.35 -7.82
CA GLN A 211 -16.89 -6.12 -6.79
C GLN A 211 -18.38 -6.21 -7.13
N SER A 212 -18.84 -7.41 -7.45
CA SER A 212 -20.27 -7.67 -7.60
C SER A 212 -20.89 -7.92 -6.23
N ASN A 213 -22.06 -7.30 -5.97
CA ASN A 213 -22.86 -7.60 -4.78
C ASN A 213 -23.42 -9.05 -4.78
N ASN A 214 -23.25 -9.78 -5.86
CA ASN A 214 -23.65 -11.20 -5.98
C ASN A 214 -22.44 -12.11 -5.79
N LYS A 215 -22.63 -13.23 -5.10
CA LYS A 215 -21.63 -14.26 -4.76
C LYS A 215 -20.95 -14.96 -5.98
N SER A 216 -21.25 -14.59 -7.19
CA SER A 216 -20.59 -15.05 -8.42
C SER A 216 -19.55 -14.05 -8.88
N GLY A 217 -18.29 -14.31 -8.59
CA GLY A 217 -17.03 -13.70 -9.01
C GLY A 217 -17.08 -12.30 -9.66
N GLY A 218 -16.24 -11.38 -9.17
CA GLY A 218 -16.12 -10.04 -9.73
C GLY A 218 -15.70 -10.05 -11.20
N SER A 219 -16.14 -9.06 -11.98
CA SER A 219 -15.71 -8.86 -13.37
C SER A 219 -14.49 -7.96 -13.44
N LEU A 220 -13.58 -8.23 -14.38
CA LEU A 220 -12.43 -7.38 -14.65
C LEU A 220 -12.77 -6.34 -15.71
N ARG A 221 -12.37 -5.09 -15.47
CA ARG A 221 -12.54 -3.98 -16.41
C ARG A 221 -11.32 -3.07 -16.43
N TRP A 222 -11.09 -2.44 -17.59
CA TRP A 222 -10.12 -1.39 -17.72
C TRP A 222 -10.75 -0.03 -17.45
N VAL A 223 -10.12 0.76 -16.59
CA VAL A 223 -10.57 2.11 -16.24
C VAL A 223 -9.45 3.12 -16.43
N SER A 224 -9.79 4.35 -16.71
CA SER A 224 -8.82 5.45 -16.71
C SER A 224 -8.34 5.72 -15.28
N ALA A 225 -7.04 5.90 -15.10
CA ALA A 225 -6.51 6.33 -13.81
C ALA A 225 -6.98 7.75 -13.46
N LYS A 226 -7.26 8.59 -14.47
CA LYS A 226 -7.86 9.90 -14.26
C LYS A 226 -9.36 9.76 -14.05
N ARG A 227 -9.86 10.40 -12.98
CA ARG A 227 -11.30 10.54 -12.73
C ARG A 227 -11.91 11.66 -13.57
N ASP A 228 -13.22 11.60 -13.77
CA ASP A 228 -13.97 12.72 -14.32
C ASP A 228 -14.04 13.91 -13.33
N LYS A 229 -14.69 15.01 -13.75
CA LYS A 229 -14.80 16.24 -12.94
C LYS A 229 -15.55 16.03 -11.63
N ASP A 230 -16.45 15.06 -11.59
CA ASP A 230 -17.31 14.73 -10.45
C ASP A 230 -16.69 13.60 -9.58
N GLY A 231 -15.47 13.18 -9.89
CA GLY A 231 -14.77 12.10 -9.18
C GLY A 231 -15.18 10.69 -9.62
N GLY A 232 -16.00 10.57 -10.65
CA GLY A 232 -16.48 9.31 -11.21
C GLY A 232 -15.40 8.48 -11.89
N ILE A 233 -15.61 7.15 -11.95
CA ILE A 233 -14.75 6.22 -12.66
C ILE A 233 -15.06 6.28 -14.15
N GLN A 234 -14.06 6.60 -14.97
CA GLN A 234 -14.18 6.51 -16.42
C GLN A 234 -13.81 5.08 -16.87
N VAL A 235 -14.81 4.28 -17.22
CA VAL A 235 -14.62 2.94 -17.75
C VAL A 235 -14.15 3.03 -19.20
N ILE A 236 -13.05 2.33 -19.53
CA ILE A 236 -12.52 2.22 -20.90
C ILE A 236 -13.20 1.04 -21.60
N GLY A 237 -13.38 -0.07 -20.89
CA GLY A 237 -14.10 -1.24 -21.36
C GLY A 237 -13.90 -2.49 -20.49
N SER A 238 -14.62 -3.55 -20.84
CA SER A 238 -14.48 -4.85 -20.19
C SER A 238 -13.14 -5.50 -20.55
N TYR A 239 -12.55 -6.23 -19.62
CA TYR A 239 -11.32 -6.99 -19.84
C TYR A 239 -11.42 -7.98 -21.01
N LYS A 240 -12.60 -8.60 -21.19
CA LYS A 240 -12.83 -9.63 -22.22
C LYS A 240 -12.99 -9.05 -23.63
N ASP A 241 -13.36 -7.77 -23.72
CA ASP A 241 -13.70 -7.13 -25.01
C ASP A 241 -12.55 -6.32 -25.62
N LEU A 242 -11.49 -6.10 -24.85
CA LEU A 242 -10.37 -5.25 -25.24
C LEU A 242 -9.09 -6.06 -25.41
N SER A 243 -8.46 -5.96 -26.58
CA SER A 243 -7.13 -6.53 -26.81
C SER A 243 -6.05 -5.77 -26.04
N ILE A 244 -5.29 -6.47 -25.20
CA ILE A 244 -4.21 -5.89 -24.40
C ILE A 244 -3.14 -5.21 -25.26
N PRO A 245 -2.65 -5.78 -26.39
CA PRO A 245 -1.69 -5.10 -27.25
C PRO A 245 -2.22 -3.81 -27.85
N GLN A 246 -3.50 -3.77 -28.27
CA GLN A 246 -4.12 -2.55 -28.81
C GLN A 246 -4.29 -1.47 -27.74
N LEU A 247 -4.65 -1.89 -26.51
CA LEU A 247 -4.79 -0.98 -25.39
C LEU A 247 -3.44 -0.38 -24.98
N ALA A 248 -2.36 -1.19 -25.01
CA ALA A 248 -1.00 -0.76 -24.70
C ALA A 248 -0.42 0.26 -25.70
N GLN A 249 -0.96 0.33 -26.92
CA GLN A 249 -0.58 1.38 -27.90
C GLN A 249 -1.13 2.76 -27.51
N LYS A 250 -2.23 2.80 -26.76
CA LYS A 250 -2.92 4.05 -26.40
C LYS A 250 -2.63 4.47 -24.96
N TYR A 251 -2.40 3.51 -24.07
CA TYR A 251 -2.28 3.73 -22.63
C TYR A 251 -1.06 3.02 -22.05
N SER A 252 -0.49 3.60 -21.01
CA SER A 252 0.41 2.90 -20.12
C SER A 252 -0.42 1.99 -19.20
N LEU A 253 -0.27 0.67 -19.37
CA LEU A 253 -1.08 -0.30 -18.62
C LEU A 253 -0.57 -0.48 -17.20
N CYS A 254 -1.49 -0.41 -16.25
CA CYS A 254 -1.24 -0.68 -14.83
C CYS A 254 -2.12 -1.82 -14.33
N VAL A 255 -1.50 -2.79 -13.69
CA VAL A 255 -2.17 -3.99 -13.15
C VAL A 255 -1.84 -4.10 -11.66
N THR A 256 -2.83 -4.45 -10.83
CA THR A 256 -2.59 -4.74 -9.42
C THR A 256 -2.40 -6.22 -9.17
N GLY A 257 -1.76 -6.59 -8.05
CA GLY A 257 -1.64 -8.00 -7.65
C GLY A 257 -3.01 -8.69 -7.55
N GLU A 258 -4.03 -7.98 -7.06
CA GLU A 258 -5.40 -8.49 -6.97
C GLU A 258 -6.00 -8.76 -8.36
N SER A 259 -5.93 -7.80 -9.29
CA SER A 259 -6.46 -7.98 -10.65
C SER A 259 -5.67 -9.01 -11.45
N LEU A 260 -4.35 -9.12 -11.23
CA LEU A 260 -3.51 -10.15 -11.83
C LEU A 260 -3.94 -11.56 -11.39
N ASN A 261 -4.22 -11.73 -10.10
CA ASN A 261 -4.70 -13.00 -9.54
C ASN A 261 -6.12 -13.33 -10.04
N ALA A 262 -7.02 -12.34 -10.06
CA ALA A 262 -8.38 -12.52 -10.59
C ALA A 262 -8.38 -12.92 -12.07
N ALA A 263 -7.48 -12.36 -12.89
CA ALA A 263 -7.31 -12.75 -14.28
C ALA A 263 -6.90 -14.22 -14.43
N SER A 264 -6.07 -14.75 -13.53
CA SER A 264 -5.69 -16.17 -13.50
C SER A 264 -6.87 -17.09 -13.20
N TYR A 265 -7.73 -16.72 -12.24
CA TYR A 265 -8.93 -17.52 -11.88
C TYR A 265 -9.97 -17.52 -12.98
N ALA A 266 -10.16 -16.41 -13.69
CA ALA A 266 -11.13 -16.33 -14.78
C ALA A 266 -10.81 -17.31 -15.92
N ALA A 267 -9.53 -17.61 -16.15
CA ALA A 267 -9.11 -18.56 -17.17
C ALA A 267 -9.43 -20.03 -16.80
N THR A 268 -9.37 -20.39 -15.53
CA THR A 268 -9.61 -21.77 -15.07
C THR A 268 -11.07 -22.16 -15.04
N THR A 269 -11.99 -21.18 -15.01
CA THR A 269 -13.46 -21.45 -14.92
C THR A 269 -14.16 -21.53 -16.26
N THR A 270 -13.50 -21.18 -17.37
CA THR A 270 -14.15 -21.12 -18.71
C THR A 270 -13.84 -22.29 -19.64
N THR A 271 -13.05 -23.27 -19.23
CA THR A 271 -12.71 -24.41 -20.09
C THR A 271 -13.41 -25.70 -19.66
N GLU A 272 -14.59 -26.00 -20.26
CA GLU A 272 -15.15 -27.36 -20.31
C GLU A 272 -14.34 -28.29 -21.24
N SER A 273 -13.36 -27.78 -21.96
CA SER A 273 -12.46 -28.57 -22.81
C SER A 273 -11.02 -28.44 -22.31
N GLY A 274 -10.58 -29.34 -21.50
CA GLY A 274 -9.27 -29.81 -21.05
C GLY A 274 -7.94 -29.12 -21.42
N THR A 275 -7.93 -27.92 -21.96
CA THR A 275 -6.78 -27.07 -22.19
C THR A 275 -6.87 -25.86 -21.27
N SER A 276 -6.00 -25.80 -20.27
CA SER A 276 -5.80 -24.63 -19.40
C SER A 276 -5.29 -23.46 -20.26
N SER A 277 -6.21 -22.68 -20.82
CA SER A 277 -5.86 -21.39 -21.40
C SER A 277 -5.59 -20.44 -20.24
N GLU A 278 -4.32 -20.10 -20.02
CA GLU A 278 -3.95 -18.99 -19.16
C GLU A 278 -4.61 -17.72 -19.71
N SER A 279 -4.99 -16.79 -18.83
CA SER A 279 -5.68 -15.57 -19.28
C SER A 279 -4.78 -14.79 -20.23
N GLU A 280 -5.37 -14.09 -21.19
CA GLU A 280 -4.69 -13.24 -22.17
C GLU A 280 -3.67 -12.29 -21.50
N LEU A 281 -3.95 -11.79 -20.28
CA LEU A 281 -3.03 -10.92 -19.54
C LEU A 281 -1.66 -11.58 -19.31
N TRP A 282 -1.63 -12.87 -18.99
CA TRP A 282 -0.38 -13.60 -18.74
C TRP A 282 0.44 -13.84 -20.00
N ASP A 283 -0.19 -13.77 -21.17
CA ASP A 283 0.50 -13.85 -22.46
C ASP A 283 1.12 -12.52 -22.88
N TYR A 284 0.57 -11.40 -22.39
CA TYR A 284 1.00 -10.05 -22.73
C TYR A 284 1.54 -9.25 -21.53
N LEU A 285 2.20 -9.92 -20.58
CA LEU A 285 2.79 -9.24 -19.42
C LEU A 285 3.81 -8.15 -19.81
N ASP A 286 4.52 -8.36 -20.91
CA ASP A 286 5.47 -7.38 -21.46
C ASP A 286 4.81 -6.10 -22.01
N SER A 287 3.51 -6.11 -22.20
CA SER A 287 2.73 -4.90 -22.54
C SER A 287 2.38 -4.05 -21.30
N VAL A 288 2.46 -4.61 -20.10
CA VAL A 288 2.18 -3.89 -18.86
C VAL A 288 3.38 -3.03 -18.47
N SER A 289 3.13 -1.77 -18.13
CA SER A 289 4.20 -0.84 -17.70
C SER A 289 4.40 -0.87 -16.18
N ILE A 290 3.32 -1.00 -15.42
CA ILE A 290 3.34 -0.90 -13.96
C ILE A 290 2.53 -2.02 -13.33
N PHE A 291 3.17 -2.74 -12.40
CA PHE A 291 2.56 -3.71 -11.50
C PHE A 291 2.54 -3.08 -10.11
N ALA A 292 1.36 -2.68 -9.63
CA ALA A 292 1.15 -2.03 -8.34
C ALA A 292 0.55 -2.98 -7.30
N ARG A 293 0.68 -2.70 -6.01
CA ARG A 293 0.14 -3.55 -4.93
C ARG A 293 0.57 -5.01 -5.05
N MET A 294 1.79 -5.25 -5.53
CA MET A 294 2.33 -6.59 -5.71
C MET A 294 2.84 -7.16 -4.38
N SER A 295 2.44 -8.38 -4.09
CA SER A 295 3.11 -9.19 -3.05
C SER A 295 4.47 -9.70 -3.56
N PRO A 296 5.36 -10.18 -2.67
CA PRO A 296 6.60 -10.84 -3.08
C PRO A 296 6.36 -11.99 -4.05
N ASP A 297 5.35 -12.82 -3.80
CA ASP A 297 4.99 -13.98 -4.63
C ASP A 297 4.48 -13.55 -6.01
N ASP A 298 3.71 -12.46 -6.09
CA ASP A 298 3.25 -11.93 -7.37
C ASP A 298 4.41 -11.46 -8.24
N LYS A 299 5.40 -10.77 -7.65
CA LYS A 299 6.62 -10.34 -8.36
C LYS A 299 7.39 -11.53 -8.92
N GLU A 300 7.56 -12.57 -8.11
CA GLU A 300 8.24 -13.81 -8.53
C GLU A 300 7.50 -14.49 -9.69
N ARG A 301 6.17 -14.60 -9.60
CA ARG A 301 5.32 -15.21 -10.64
C ARG A 301 5.41 -14.46 -11.98
N VAL A 302 5.39 -13.13 -11.96
CA VAL A 302 5.55 -12.30 -13.17
C VAL A 302 6.90 -12.59 -13.84
N LEU A 303 8.00 -12.61 -13.08
CA LEU A 303 9.33 -12.89 -13.65
C LEU A 303 9.42 -14.32 -14.18
N LYS A 304 8.89 -15.30 -13.46
CA LYS A 304 8.82 -16.68 -13.91
C LYS A 304 8.08 -16.80 -15.24
N ARG A 305 6.95 -16.12 -15.39
CA ARG A 305 6.18 -16.14 -16.65
C ARG A 305 6.91 -15.48 -17.80
N LEU A 306 7.49 -14.30 -17.60
CA LEU A 306 8.32 -13.63 -18.63
C LEU A 306 9.47 -14.52 -19.09
N LYS A 307 10.12 -15.24 -18.18
CA LYS A 307 11.18 -16.19 -18.47
C LYS A 307 10.67 -17.38 -19.31
N GLN A 308 9.49 -17.92 -18.98
CA GLN A 308 8.84 -18.99 -19.77
C GLN A 308 8.47 -18.53 -21.19
N GLN A 309 8.18 -17.25 -21.37
CA GLN A 309 7.97 -16.62 -22.68
C GLN A 309 9.26 -16.34 -23.46
N GLY A 310 10.42 -16.79 -22.96
CA GLY A 310 11.71 -16.57 -23.60
C GLY A 310 12.28 -15.16 -23.42
N ARG A 311 11.74 -14.36 -22.49
CA ARG A 311 12.26 -13.03 -22.21
C ARG A 311 13.48 -13.12 -21.28
N HIS A 312 14.58 -12.46 -21.65
CA HIS A 312 15.70 -12.24 -20.74
C HIS A 312 15.34 -11.14 -19.75
N THR A 313 15.37 -11.48 -18.47
CA THR A 313 14.91 -10.59 -17.39
C THR A 313 16.07 -10.15 -16.51
N TYR A 314 16.11 -8.84 -16.24
CA TYR A 314 16.93 -8.22 -15.23
C TYR A 314 16.02 -7.66 -14.14
N MET A 315 16.30 -7.95 -12.87
CA MET A 315 15.53 -7.44 -11.74
C MET A 315 16.42 -6.60 -10.84
N CYS A 316 16.02 -5.38 -10.57
CA CYS A 316 16.63 -4.52 -9.56
C CYS A 316 15.66 -4.35 -8.41
N GLY A 317 16.08 -4.65 -7.18
CA GLY A 317 15.31 -4.52 -5.96
C GLY A 317 16.23 -4.33 -4.76
N ASP A 318 15.75 -3.63 -3.74
CA ASP A 318 16.54 -3.25 -2.55
C ASP A 318 15.98 -3.83 -1.24
N GLY A 319 14.83 -4.51 -1.30
CA GLY A 319 14.12 -5.03 -0.13
C GLY A 319 14.16 -6.54 0.02
N ALA A 320 14.04 -7.01 1.25
CA ALA A 320 13.86 -8.44 1.56
C ALA A 320 12.64 -9.05 0.83
N ASN A 321 11.65 -8.23 0.49
CA ASN A 321 10.45 -8.60 -0.27
C ASN A 321 10.74 -8.91 -1.76
N ASP A 322 11.93 -8.58 -2.26
CA ASP A 322 12.32 -8.78 -3.66
C ASP A 322 13.20 -10.00 -3.87
N VAL A 323 13.61 -10.69 -2.80
CA VAL A 323 14.56 -11.82 -2.85
C VAL A 323 14.06 -12.94 -3.78
N GLY A 324 12.78 -13.29 -3.75
CA GLY A 324 12.18 -14.28 -4.63
C GLY A 324 12.30 -13.86 -6.10
N ALA A 325 11.90 -12.63 -6.40
CA ALA A 325 11.97 -12.04 -7.73
C ALA A 325 13.42 -11.93 -8.25
N LEU A 326 14.37 -11.47 -7.40
CA LEU A 326 15.80 -11.38 -7.74
C LEU A 326 16.38 -12.75 -8.12
N LYS A 327 16.03 -13.80 -7.37
CA LYS A 327 16.46 -15.17 -7.68
C LYS A 327 15.84 -15.72 -8.95
N GLN A 328 14.64 -15.29 -9.29
CA GLN A 328 13.88 -15.76 -10.46
C GLN A 328 14.38 -15.12 -11.77
N ALA A 329 14.91 -13.90 -11.71
CA ALA A 329 15.47 -13.21 -12.86
C ALA A 329 16.70 -13.93 -13.45
N HIS A 330 17.09 -13.58 -14.69
CA HIS A 330 18.36 -14.03 -15.26
C HIS A 330 19.53 -13.27 -14.64
N VAL A 331 19.32 -12.00 -14.32
CA VAL A 331 20.22 -11.15 -13.54
C VAL A 331 19.40 -10.44 -12.48
N GLY A 332 19.77 -10.63 -11.21
CA GLY A 332 19.12 -10.01 -10.07
C GLY A 332 20.12 -9.38 -9.11
#